data_6932ccba863a31a401b9b28ec68bd027
#
_entry.id   6932ccba863a31a401b9b28ec68bd027
#
_cell.length_a   1.000
_cell.length_b   1.000
_cell.length_c   1.000
_cell.angle_alpha   90.00
_cell.angle_beta   90.00
_cell.angle_gamma   90.00
#
_symmetry.space_group_name_H-M   'P 1'
#
loop_
_entity.id
_entity.type
_entity.pdbx_description
1 polymer ?
#
loop_
_entity_poly.entity_id
_entity_poly.type
_entity_poly.pdbx_seq_one_letter_code
_entity_poly.pdbx_strand_id
1 'polypeptide(L)'
;HLSIRRQRQMCIRDRVMLMQESGGTRAYGEWASARLKTKKSALIATSLLGVLIFVDDYFNCLTVGSVMRPVTDKNKISRAKLAYIIDATAAPICIIAPISSWAAAVNSYVPANSSMSGFEMFISTIPFNLYAILTLYMVFFVSTAGFDFGLMKKHEKNAENGDVFTSGGEAFTENKVTDTTEGGKYARGKVIDLIAPMIVMIVTAIGAMIWTGHLNGGTNLVENFANCSSSESLVFAGLVTIGFLLIFYLPRRVIGFKDFMNSVPEGGKLMMPAILILVLAWTLKGMTDALGIGEFVRSSISLSPGLVHFIPLIIFCIAIFISFSSGTSWGTFAILVPIVINMFAESDQTMMIIAVSSVLAGAVCGDHLSPISDTTIMSSSGAQSNHINHVRTQMQYAFVVIVVCVAGYLIAGFTKSWWITLISSLVLLTCVLLVIRKRELSKK
;
A
#
# COMPACT_ATOMS: atom_id res chain seq x y z
N HIS A 1 -23.59 -1.16 -11.86
CA HIS A 1 -22.17 -1.46 -11.56
C HIS A 1 -21.34 -0.22 -11.16
N LEU A 2 -21.51 0.93 -11.81
CA LEU A 2 -20.78 2.17 -11.46
C LEU A 2 -21.15 2.74 -10.07
N SER A 3 -22.40 2.65 -9.67
CA SER A 3 -22.89 3.18 -8.39
C SER A 3 -22.36 2.37 -7.19
N ILE A 4 -22.31 1.07 -7.29
CA ILE A 4 -21.81 0.16 -6.24
C ILE A 4 -20.29 0.35 -6.05
N ARG A 5 -19.55 0.57 -7.15
CA ARG A 5 -18.11 0.84 -7.10
C ARG A 5 -17.77 2.20 -6.48
N ARG A 6 -18.60 3.25 -6.69
CA ARG A 6 -18.46 4.53 -5.99
C ARG A 6 -18.69 4.43 -4.49
N GLN A 7 -19.71 3.70 -4.07
CA GLN A 7 -20.02 3.47 -2.65
C GLN A 7 -18.87 2.76 -1.91
N ARG A 8 -18.15 1.88 -2.59
CA ARG A 8 -17.05 1.10 -2.03
C ARG A 8 -15.90 1.94 -1.47
N GLN A 9 -15.42 2.92 -2.22
CA GLN A 9 -14.29 3.76 -1.79
C GLN A 9 -14.72 4.80 -0.73
N MET A 10 -15.94 5.32 -0.80
CA MET A 10 -16.47 6.22 0.23
C MET A 10 -16.52 5.55 1.61
N CYS A 11 -17.00 4.31 1.69
CA CYS A 11 -17.14 3.60 2.97
C CYS A 11 -15.80 3.31 3.71
N ILE A 12 -14.67 3.25 3.03
CA ILE A 12 -13.38 2.94 3.66
C ILE A 12 -12.83 4.16 4.43
N ARG A 13 -12.92 5.35 3.86
CA ARG A 13 -12.35 6.58 4.46
C ARG A 13 -13.25 7.29 5.47
N ASP A 14 -14.55 7.13 5.38
CA ASP A 14 -15.48 7.63 6.42
C ASP A 14 -15.09 7.08 7.79
N ARG A 15 -14.61 5.85 7.81
CA ARG A 15 -14.13 5.15 9.02
C ARG A 15 -12.81 5.72 9.53
N VAL A 16 -11.90 6.10 8.64
CA VAL A 16 -10.61 6.72 8.99
C VAL A 16 -10.82 8.00 9.77
N MET A 17 -11.65 8.89 9.25
CA MET A 17 -11.99 10.16 9.91
C MET A 17 -12.62 9.91 11.27
N LEU A 18 -13.58 8.98 11.36
CA LEU A 18 -14.24 8.63 12.61
C LEU A 18 -13.28 8.04 13.66
N MET A 19 -12.33 7.19 13.24
CA MET A 19 -11.30 6.63 14.13
C MET A 19 -10.32 7.70 14.62
N GLN A 20 -9.94 8.66 13.77
CA GLN A 20 -9.09 9.79 14.17
C GLN A 20 -9.83 10.73 15.13
N GLU A 21 -11.06 11.10 14.82
CA GLU A 21 -11.89 11.94 15.67
C GLU A 21 -12.30 11.30 17.00
N SER A 22 -12.29 9.95 17.08
CA SER A 22 -12.55 9.24 18.33
C SER A 22 -11.49 9.47 19.42
N GLY A 23 -10.29 9.96 19.05
CA GLY A 23 -9.13 10.04 19.92
C GLY A 23 -8.46 8.69 20.20
N GLY A 24 -8.90 7.61 19.53
CA GLY A 24 -8.30 6.28 19.65
C GLY A 24 -6.84 6.24 19.18
N THR A 25 -6.52 6.94 18.11
CA THR A 25 -5.15 7.10 17.59
C THR A 25 -4.22 7.75 18.61
N ARG A 26 -4.68 8.80 19.30
CA ARG A 26 -3.94 9.46 20.37
C ARG A 26 -3.70 8.52 21.54
N ALA A 27 -4.75 7.86 22.04
CA ALA A 27 -4.66 6.93 23.16
C ALA A 27 -3.69 5.77 22.88
N TYR A 28 -3.66 5.27 21.64
CA TYR A 28 -2.69 4.27 21.22
C TYR A 28 -1.26 4.83 21.19
N GLY A 29 -1.07 6.03 20.66
CA GLY A 29 0.23 6.70 20.64
C GLY A 29 0.81 6.91 22.04
N GLU A 30 0.00 7.36 23.00
CA GLU A 30 0.37 7.52 24.42
C GLU A 30 0.75 6.16 25.05
N TRP A 31 -0.07 5.13 24.84
CA TRP A 31 0.18 3.77 25.31
C TRP A 31 1.48 3.17 24.73
N ALA A 32 1.68 3.33 23.42
CA ALA A 32 2.87 2.86 22.72
C ALA A 32 4.14 3.60 23.19
N SER A 33 4.07 4.93 23.35
CA SER A 33 5.17 5.77 23.84
C SER A 33 5.62 5.40 25.26
N ALA A 34 4.72 4.89 26.10
CA ALA A 34 5.07 4.42 27.45
C ALA A 34 5.84 3.09 27.43
N ARG A 35 5.63 2.25 26.40
CA ARG A 35 6.19 0.89 26.29
C ARG A 35 7.40 0.79 25.37
N LEU A 36 7.43 1.54 24.27
CA LEU A 36 8.47 1.51 23.27
C LEU A 36 9.59 2.49 23.64
N LYS A 37 10.59 2.01 24.38
CA LYS A 37 11.66 2.83 24.96
C LYS A 37 12.96 2.87 24.13
N THR A 38 13.05 2.11 23.03
CA THR A 38 14.25 2.04 22.21
C THR A 38 13.93 2.37 20.75
N LYS A 39 14.89 2.99 20.05
CA LYS A 39 14.80 3.29 18.62
C LYS A 39 14.39 2.04 17.81
N LYS A 40 15.03 0.90 18.08
CA LYS A 40 14.73 -0.37 17.41
C LYS A 40 13.28 -0.83 17.66
N SER A 41 12.81 -0.80 18.93
CA SER A 41 11.43 -1.23 19.24
C SER A 41 10.40 -0.30 18.60
N ALA A 42 10.66 1.00 18.54
CA ALA A 42 9.79 1.97 17.90
C ALA A 42 9.70 1.72 16.38
N LEU A 43 10.84 1.50 15.69
CA LEU A 43 10.87 1.20 14.26
C LEU A 43 10.14 -0.10 13.92
N ILE A 44 10.38 -1.18 14.68
CA ILE A 44 9.71 -2.46 14.48
C ILE A 44 8.20 -2.33 14.73
N ALA A 45 7.79 -1.65 15.80
CA ALA A 45 6.38 -1.45 16.10
C ALA A 45 5.68 -0.59 15.02
N THR A 46 6.36 0.42 14.47
CA THR A 46 5.85 1.21 13.34
C THR A 46 5.65 0.34 12.12
N SER A 47 6.64 -0.48 11.77
CA SER A 47 6.56 -1.40 10.62
C SER A 47 5.47 -2.45 10.80
N LEU A 48 5.34 -3.03 12.00
CA LEU A 48 4.28 -4.00 12.29
C LEU A 48 2.89 -3.36 12.24
N LEU A 49 2.72 -2.14 12.76
CA LEU A 49 1.46 -1.43 12.66
C LEU A 49 1.10 -1.15 11.19
N GLY A 50 2.08 -0.74 10.37
CA GLY A 50 1.89 -0.57 8.93
C GLY A 50 1.44 -1.87 8.25
N VAL A 51 2.07 -3.00 8.56
CA VAL A 51 1.67 -4.32 8.03
C VAL A 51 0.27 -4.73 8.49
N LEU A 52 -0.12 -4.42 9.72
CA LEU A 52 -1.45 -4.74 10.25
C LEU A 52 -2.58 -3.93 9.59
N ILE A 53 -2.28 -2.73 9.09
CA ILE A 53 -3.27 -1.87 8.41
C ILE A 53 -3.19 -2.12 6.88
N PHE A 54 -3.45 -3.33 6.45
CA PHE A 54 -3.30 -3.77 5.05
C PHE A 54 -4.54 -3.56 4.17
N VAL A 55 -5.62 -3.05 4.72
CA VAL A 55 -6.92 -2.98 4.02
C VAL A 55 -6.92 -1.88 2.95
N ASP A 56 -6.28 -0.75 3.25
CA ASP A 56 -6.20 0.42 2.38
C ASP A 56 -4.93 1.22 2.65
N ASP A 57 -4.21 1.58 1.60
CA ASP A 57 -2.92 2.27 1.66
C ASP A 57 -3.01 3.70 2.19
N TYR A 58 -4.04 4.44 1.81
CA TYR A 58 -4.25 5.80 2.31
C TYR A 58 -4.60 5.83 3.80
N PHE A 59 -5.43 4.87 4.23
CA PHE A 59 -5.71 4.68 5.65
C PHE A 59 -4.44 4.35 6.43
N ASN A 60 -3.62 3.48 5.89
CA ASN A 60 -2.32 3.13 6.45
C ASN A 60 -1.46 4.39 6.64
N CYS A 61 -1.24 5.16 5.57
CA CYS A 61 -0.39 6.35 5.60
C CYS A 61 -0.78 7.34 6.70
N LEU A 62 -2.06 7.67 6.81
CA LEU A 62 -2.54 8.66 7.77
C LEU A 62 -2.57 8.13 9.20
N THR A 63 -2.99 6.86 9.38
CA THR A 63 -3.15 6.29 10.71
C THR A 63 -1.80 5.96 11.34
N VAL A 64 -0.92 5.24 10.63
CA VAL A 64 0.41 4.89 11.15
C VAL A 64 1.20 6.17 11.46
N GLY A 65 1.13 7.17 10.58
CA GLY A 65 1.78 8.46 10.79
C GLY A 65 1.32 9.17 12.04
N SER A 66 0.01 9.37 12.18
CA SER A 66 -0.55 10.08 13.34
C SER A 66 -0.30 9.35 14.66
N VAL A 67 -0.36 8.03 14.65
CA VAL A 67 -0.18 7.18 15.84
C VAL A 67 1.27 7.07 16.28
N MET A 68 2.19 6.86 15.33
CA MET A 68 3.59 6.54 15.65
C MET A 68 4.49 7.78 15.74
N ARG A 69 4.06 8.93 15.25
CA ARG A 69 4.81 10.19 15.32
C ARG A 69 5.29 10.55 16.74
N PRO A 70 4.44 10.57 17.79
CA PRO A 70 4.92 10.86 19.14
C PRO A 70 5.92 9.84 19.66
N VAL A 71 5.78 8.57 19.25
CA VAL A 71 6.69 7.48 19.62
C VAL A 71 8.05 7.65 18.97
N THR A 72 8.07 7.96 17.67
CA THR A 72 9.30 8.15 16.88
C THR A 72 10.07 9.39 17.31
N ASP A 73 9.38 10.50 17.59
CA ASP A 73 10.01 11.73 18.08
C ASP A 73 10.69 11.51 19.43
N LYS A 74 10.00 10.87 20.38
CA LYS A 74 10.56 10.53 21.69
C LYS A 74 11.80 9.65 21.59
N ASN A 75 11.84 8.76 20.58
CA ASN A 75 12.97 7.87 20.32
C ASN A 75 14.01 8.46 19.35
N LYS A 76 13.95 9.78 19.06
CA LYS A 76 14.89 10.51 18.19
C LYS A 76 15.05 9.87 16.80
N ILE A 77 13.93 9.45 16.21
CA ILE A 77 13.84 8.96 14.84
C ILE A 77 13.42 10.12 13.94
N SER A 78 14.08 10.30 12.80
CA SER A 78 13.75 11.39 11.88
C SER A 78 12.35 11.22 11.26
N ARG A 79 11.71 12.34 10.97
CA ARG A 79 10.41 12.36 10.28
C ARG A 79 10.48 11.74 8.88
N ALA A 80 11.64 11.91 8.21
CA ALA A 80 11.87 11.25 6.91
C ALA A 80 11.91 9.72 7.03
N LYS A 81 12.50 9.18 8.11
CA LYS A 81 12.51 7.72 8.37
C LYS A 81 11.13 7.20 8.69
N LEU A 82 10.35 7.93 9.48
CA LEU A 82 8.96 7.60 9.76
C LEU A 82 8.14 7.58 8.45
N ALA A 83 8.24 8.64 7.63
CA ALA A 83 7.55 8.72 6.34
C ALA A 83 7.92 7.56 5.41
N TYR A 84 9.21 7.20 5.34
CA TYR A 84 9.67 6.03 4.57
C TYR A 84 9.04 4.72 5.04
N ILE A 85 8.98 4.45 6.36
CA ILE A 85 8.38 3.21 6.87
C ILE A 85 6.89 3.17 6.56
N ILE A 86 6.19 4.30 6.70
CA ILE A 86 4.77 4.41 6.38
C ILE A 86 4.54 4.06 4.91
N ASP A 87 5.21 4.75 4.00
CA ASP A 87 5.06 4.56 2.56
C ASP A 87 5.41 3.13 2.14
N ALA A 88 6.56 2.62 2.61
CA ALA A 88 7.06 1.29 2.33
C ALA A 88 6.22 0.15 2.94
N THR A 89 5.31 0.43 3.86
CA THR A 89 4.36 -0.54 4.43
C THR A 89 2.90 -0.25 4.06
N ALA A 90 2.60 0.78 3.29
CA ALA A 90 1.25 1.10 2.85
C ALA A 90 0.90 0.35 1.55
N ALA A 91 1.25 0.88 0.39
CA ALA A 91 0.98 0.22 -0.88
C ALA A 91 1.60 -1.19 -0.99
N PRO A 92 2.86 -1.44 -0.54
CA PRO A 92 3.44 -2.78 -0.61
C PRO A 92 2.68 -3.86 0.17
N ILE A 93 2.10 -3.55 1.31
CA ILE A 93 1.31 -4.56 2.03
C ILE A 93 -0.07 -4.74 1.40
N CYS A 94 -0.71 -3.65 0.96
CA CYS A 94 -2.05 -3.72 0.36
C CYS A 94 -2.07 -4.52 -0.93
N ILE A 95 -0.99 -4.45 -1.75
CA ILE A 95 -0.91 -5.16 -3.03
C ILE A 95 -0.62 -6.66 -2.90
N ILE A 96 -0.24 -7.14 -1.72
CA ILE A 96 -0.06 -8.57 -1.44
C ILE A 96 -1.08 -9.12 -0.45
N ALA A 97 -1.94 -8.26 0.09
CA ALA A 97 -3.00 -8.67 1.02
C ALA A 97 -4.26 -9.09 0.26
N PRO A 98 -4.75 -10.34 0.44
CA PRO A 98 -5.92 -10.84 -0.32
C PRO A 98 -7.21 -10.08 -0.03
N ILE A 99 -7.29 -9.41 1.12
CA ILE A 99 -8.47 -8.67 1.59
C ILE A 99 -8.15 -7.18 1.62
N SER A 100 -7.82 -6.61 0.47
CA SER A 100 -7.49 -5.19 0.35
C SER A 100 -8.31 -4.49 -0.73
N SER A 101 -8.29 -3.17 -0.71
CA SER A 101 -8.84 -2.36 -1.80
C SER A 101 -8.17 -2.67 -3.14
N TRP A 102 -6.90 -3.04 -3.12
CA TRP A 102 -6.10 -3.41 -4.29
C TRP A 102 -6.50 -4.76 -4.89
N ALA A 103 -6.67 -5.80 -4.08
CA ALA A 103 -7.15 -7.11 -4.53
C ALA A 103 -8.47 -6.98 -5.28
N ALA A 104 -9.37 -6.19 -4.72
CA ALA A 104 -10.66 -5.97 -5.33
C ALA A 104 -10.59 -5.13 -6.62
N ALA A 105 -9.63 -4.21 -6.77
CA ALA A 105 -9.42 -3.47 -8.01
C ALA A 105 -8.85 -4.37 -9.10
N VAL A 106 -7.80 -5.14 -8.81
CA VAL A 106 -7.21 -6.09 -9.77
C VAL A 106 -8.25 -7.09 -10.26
N ASN A 107 -9.06 -7.67 -9.34
CA ASN A 107 -10.18 -8.53 -9.72
C ASN A 107 -11.12 -7.89 -10.76
N SER A 108 -11.32 -6.58 -10.69
CA SER A 108 -12.21 -5.87 -11.61
C SER A 108 -11.67 -5.72 -13.04
N TYR A 109 -10.39 -5.95 -13.27
CA TYR A 109 -9.76 -5.85 -14.59
C TYR A 109 -9.68 -7.19 -15.34
N VAL A 110 -9.86 -8.31 -14.62
CA VAL A 110 -9.88 -9.63 -15.26
C VAL A 110 -11.20 -9.79 -16.02
N PRO A 111 -11.18 -10.16 -17.32
CA PRO A 111 -12.38 -10.40 -18.10
C PRO A 111 -13.21 -11.55 -17.53
N ALA A 112 -14.55 -11.46 -17.62
CA ALA A 112 -15.47 -12.48 -17.11
C ALA A 112 -15.34 -13.84 -17.82
N ASN A 113 -14.81 -13.84 -19.04
CA ASN A 113 -14.55 -15.04 -19.86
C ASN A 113 -13.10 -15.56 -19.71
N SER A 114 -12.34 -15.03 -18.77
CA SER A 114 -10.99 -15.53 -18.46
C SER A 114 -11.06 -16.95 -17.87
N SER A 115 -10.05 -17.76 -18.16
CA SER A 115 -9.90 -19.11 -17.58
C SER A 115 -9.60 -19.10 -16.08
N MET A 116 -9.28 -17.94 -15.52
CA MET A 116 -8.94 -17.73 -14.11
C MET A 116 -9.79 -16.60 -13.53
N SER A 117 -10.31 -16.77 -12.30
CA SER A 117 -11.01 -15.69 -11.60
C SER A 117 -10.06 -14.56 -11.23
N GLY A 118 -10.57 -13.33 -11.12
CA GLY A 118 -9.70 -12.20 -10.78
C GLY A 118 -9.10 -12.30 -9.38
N PHE A 119 -9.78 -12.96 -8.44
CA PHE A 119 -9.23 -13.24 -7.12
C PHE A 119 -8.09 -14.27 -7.19
N GLU A 120 -8.26 -15.35 -7.94
CA GLU A 120 -7.23 -16.36 -8.17
C GLU A 120 -6.01 -15.77 -8.87
N MET A 121 -6.22 -14.92 -9.89
CA MET A 121 -5.16 -14.15 -10.54
C MET A 121 -4.38 -13.34 -9.51
N PHE A 122 -5.06 -12.56 -8.67
CA PHE A 122 -4.41 -11.72 -7.66
C PHE A 122 -3.57 -12.56 -6.70
N ILE A 123 -4.12 -13.63 -6.13
CA ILE A 123 -3.38 -14.52 -5.22
C ILE A 123 -2.14 -15.11 -5.89
N SER A 124 -2.28 -15.53 -7.15
CA SER A 124 -1.17 -16.12 -7.91
C SER A 124 -0.05 -15.13 -8.22
N THR A 125 -0.34 -13.82 -8.26
CA THR A 125 0.68 -12.79 -8.46
C THR A 125 1.51 -12.49 -7.21
N ILE A 126 1.00 -12.78 -5.99
CA ILE A 126 1.65 -12.43 -4.73
C ILE A 126 3.10 -12.94 -4.64
N PRO A 127 3.40 -14.23 -4.90
CA PRO A 127 4.77 -14.74 -4.77
C PRO A 127 5.77 -14.12 -5.75
N PHE A 128 5.28 -13.58 -6.86
CA PHE A 128 6.07 -12.89 -7.88
C PHE A 128 6.13 -11.37 -7.69
N ASN A 129 5.40 -10.80 -6.72
CA ASN A 129 5.42 -9.36 -6.44
C ASN A 129 6.69 -8.97 -5.70
N LEU A 130 7.80 -8.95 -6.45
CA LEU A 130 9.14 -8.80 -5.89
C LEU A 130 9.30 -7.46 -5.19
N TYR A 131 8.82 -6.34 -5.79
CA TYR A 131 9.03 -5.03 -5.18
C TYR A 131 8.36 -4.91 -3.81
N ALA A 132 7.12 -5.36 -3.69
CA ALA A 132 6.40 -5.33 -2.42
C ALA A 132 7.11 -6.16 -1.34
N ILE A 133 7.44 -7.41 -1.65
CA ILE A 133 8.08 -8.33 -0.69
C ILE A 133 9.47 -7.84 -0.29
N LEU A 134 10.28 -7.42 -1.27
CA LEU A 134 11.65 -6.95 -1.02
C LEU A 134 11.67 -5.60 -0.29
N THR A 135 10.71 -4.71 -0.55
CA THR A 135 10.59 -3.44 0.18
C THR A 135 10.21 -3.68 1.64
N LEU A 136 9.26 -4.56 1.91
CA LEU A 136 8.93 -4.96 3.29
C LEU A 136 10.13 -5.60 3.98
N TYR A 137 10.83 -6.50 3.31
CA TYR A 137 12.06 -7.10 3.84
C TYR A 137 13.12 -6.04 4.15
N MET A 138 13.33 -5.07 3.24
CA MET A 138 14.25 -3.94 3.42
C MET A 138 13.92 -3.15 4.69
N VAL A 139 12.64 -2.78 4.89
CA VAL A 139 12.17 -2.04 6.07
C VAL A 139 12.50 -2.80 7.36
N PHE A 140 12.16 -4.10 7.43
CA PHE A 140 12.44 -4.91 8.61
C PHE A 140 13.94 -5.14 8.82
N PHE A 141 14.70 -5.36 7.75
CA PHE A 141 16.14 -5.55 7.84
C PHE A 141 16.85 -4.30 8.39
N VAL A 142 16.57 -3.11 7.82
CA VAL A 142 17.17 -1.85 8.25
C VAL A 142 16.74 -1.50 9.68
N SER A 143 15.48 -1.71 10.03
CA SER A 143 14.94 -1.45 11.38
C SER A 143 15.58 -2.36 12.44
N THR A 144 15.84 -3.62 12.11
CA THR A 144 16.43 -4.60 13.04
C THR A 144 17.94 -4.49 13.14
N ALA A 145 18.61 -4.25 12.00
CA ALA A 145 20.06 -4.14 11.92
C ALA A 145 20.59 -2.79 12.44
N GLY A 146 19.71 -1.80 12.61
CA GLY A 146 20.03 -0.51 13.24
C GLY A 146 21.05 0.32 12.46
N PHE A 147 20.98 0.33 11.12
CA PHE A 147 21.82 1.15 10.29
C PHE A 147 21.00 1.86 9.20
N ASP A 148 21.52 2.98 8.77
CA ASP A 148 20.99 3.75 7.66
C ASP A 148 22.12 4.16 6.72
N PHE A 149 21.80 4.39 5.45
CA PHE A 149 22.76 4.80 4.44
C PHE A 149 22.26 6.00 3.63
N GLY A 150 23.17 6.60 2.89
CA GLY A 150 22.86 7.74 2.04
C GLY A 150 22.32 8.95 2.81
N LEU A 151 21.32 9.62 2.24
CA LEU A 151 20.72 10.81 2.86
C LEU A 151 19.96 10.48 4.14
N MET A 152 19.35 9.31 4.24
CA MET A 152 18.62 8.89 5.45
C MET A 152 19.56 8.86 6.67
N LYS A 153 20.82 8.41 6.52
CA LYS A 153 21.83 8.43 7.59
C LYS A 153 22.06 9.86 8.12
N LYS A 154 22.05 10.87 7.24
CA LYS A 154 22.18 12.28 7.63
C LYS A 154 20.98 12.73 8.45
N HIS A 155 19.75 12.39 8.01
CA HIS A 155 18.52 12.71 8.72
C HIS A 155 18.46 12.05 10.11
N GLU A 156 18.85 10.78 10.21
CA GLU A 156 18.90 10.06 11.48
C GLU A 156 19.94 10.64 12.45
N LYS A 157 21.11 11.05 11.95
CA LYS A 157 22.12 11.72 12.76
C LYS A 157 21.65 13.08 13.29
N ASN A 158 20.92 13.85 12.47
CA ASN A 158 20.34 15.11 12.90
C ASN A 158 19.26 14.89 13.98
N ALA A 159 18.43 13.86 13.80
CA ALA A 159 17.38 13.50 14.78
C ALA A 159 17.97 13.07 16.13
N GLU A 160 19.12 12.37 16.15
CA GLU A 160 19.86 12.05 17.39
C GLU A 160 20.30 13.30 18.14
N ASN A 161 20.62 14.38 17.41
CA ASN A 161 20.97 15.69 17.96
C ASN A 161 19.75 16.57 18.30
N GLY A 162 18.52 16.06 18.12
CA GLY A 162 17.27 16.76 18.44
C GLY A 162 16.56 17.41 17.26
N ASP A 163 17.18 17.48 16.06
CA ASP A 163 16.55 17.98 14.84
C ASP A 163 15.90 16.83 14.03
N VAL A 164 14.67 16.49 14.36
CA VAL A 164 13.90 15.43 13.67
C VAL A 164 13.46 15.82 12.26
N PHE A 165 13.52 17.10 11.89
CA PHE A 165 13.06 17.63 10.60
C PHE A 165 14.17 17.83 9.57
N THR A 166 15.41 17.96 10.01
CA THR A 166 16.57 18.27 9.14
C THR A 166 16.34 19.52 8.29
N SER A 167 16.38 20.71 8.90
CA SER A 167 16.32 22.04 8.24
C SER A 167 15.19 22.23 7.20
N GLY A 168 13.96 21.95 7.56
CA GLY A 168 12.79 22.11 6.68
C GLY A 168 11.46 22.06 7.41
N GLY A 169 11.48 21.96 8.74
CA GLY A 169 10.27 21.84 9.57
C GLY A 169 9.46 23.11 9.70
N GLU A 170 10.04 24.29 9.48
CA GLU A 170 9.34 25.57 9.65
C GLU A 170 8.18 25.75 8.66
N ALA A 171 8.27 25.21 7.44
CA ALA A 171 7.18 25.27 6.46
C ALA A 171 5.97 24.39 6.81
N PHE A 172 6.12 23.38 7.69
CA PHE A 172 5.03 22.51 8.11
C PHE A 172 4.29 22.97 9.36
N THR A 173 4.85 23.91 10.12
CA THR A 173 4.18 24.53 11.27
C THR A 173 3.05 25.48 10.85
N GLU A 174 3.05 25.98 9.62
CA GLU A 174 1.99 26.87 9.12
C GLU A 174 0.76 26.14 8.58
N ASN A 175 0.90 24.92 8.04
CA ASN A 175 -0.24 24.07 7.76
C ASN A 175 -0.61 23.29 9.04
N LYS A 176 -1.25 23.96 9.96
CA LYS A 176 -1.99 23.37 11.07
C LYS A 176 -3.02 22.35 10.52
N VAL A 177 -2.58 21.13 10.20
CA VAL A 177 -3.42 19.99 10.54
C VAL A 177 -3.51 20.10 12.06
N THR A 178 -4.63 20.64 12.52
CA THR A 178 -4.94 20.95 13.90
C THR A 178 -4.33 19.89 14.78
N ASP A 179 -3.31 20.30 15.54
CA ASP A 179 -2.75 19.50 16.62
C ASP A 179 -3.90 19.24 17.59
N THR A 180 -4.61 18.13 17.39
CA THR A 180 -5.63 17.63 18.31
C THR A 180 -5.00 17.12 19.60
N THR A 181 -3.70 17.43 19.81
CA THR A 181 -2.90 16.98 20.95
C THR A 181 -3.06 17.82 22.21
N GLU A 182 -3.58 19.05 22.13
CA GLU A 182 -3.82 19.86 23.32
C GLU A 182 -5.31 20.09 23.56
N GLY A 183 -5.89 19.33 24.52
CA GLY A 183 -7.17 19.68 25.15
C GLY A 183 -8.41 19.64 24.24
N GLY A 184 -8.35 19.02 23.07
CA GLY A 184 -9.42 19.00 22.09
C GLY A 184 -10.64 18.17 22.52
N LYS A 185 -11.74 18.39 21.85
CA LYS A 185 -13.10 17.84 21.97
C LYS A 185 -13.17 16.30 22.15
N TYR A 186 -12.07 15.58 21.87
CA TYR A 186 -11.97 14.13 21.77
C TYR A 186 -11.03 13.47 22.83
N ALA A 187 -10.93 14.07 24.02
CA ALA A 187 -10.05 13.59 25.11
C ALA A 187 -10.45 12.22 25.71
N ARG A 188 -11.60 11.67 25.34
CA ARG A 188 -12.17 10.44 25.93
C ARG A 188 -11.82 9.14 25.20
N GLY A 189 -11.10 9.20 24.06
CA GLY A 189 -10.73 8.03 23.28
C GLY A 189 -9.82 7.07 24.03
N LYS A 190 -10.01 5.77 23.82
CA LYS A 190 -9.21 4.67 24.34
C LYS A 190 -8.58 3.89 23.17
N VAL A 191 -7.54 3.11 23.45
CA VAL A 191 -6.89 2.22 22.47
C VAL A 191 -7.90 1.31 21.74
N ILE A 192 -8.94 0.85 22.45
CA ILE A 192 -10.00 0.01 21.89
C ILE A 192 -10.80 0.73 20.79
N ASP A 193 -10.84 2.07 20.78
CA ASP A 193 -11.58 2.87 19.79
C ASP A 193 -10.86 2.91 18.43
N LEU A 194 -9.59 2.54 18.38
CA LEU A 194 -8.86 2.28 17.15
C LEU A 194 -8.93 0.79 16.75
N ILE A 195 -8.68 -0.11 17.69
CA ILE A 195 -8.48 -1.53 17.40
C ILE A 195 -9.81 -2.25 17.10
N ALA A 196 -10.88 -1.98 17.86
CA ALA A 196 -12.15 -2.70 17.70
C ALA A 196 -12.77 -2.49 16.30
N PRO A 197 -12.85 -1.27 15.75
CA PRO A 197 -13.37 -1.08 14.39
C PRO A 197 -12.53 -1.77 13.30
N MET A 198 -11.20 -1.83 13.47
CA MET A 198 -10.32 -2.53 12.54
C MET A 198 -10.60 -4.03 12.55
N ILE A 199 -10.71 -4.64 13.74
CA ILE A 199 -11.06 -6.06 13.86
C ILE A 199 -12.44 -6.34 13.26
N VAL A 200 -13.44 -5.52 13.57
CA VAL A 200 -14.80 -5.67 13.01
C VAL A 200 -14.76 -5.60 11.48
N MET A 201 -14.02 -4.65 10.92
CA MET A 201 -13.89 -4.52 9.47
C MET A 201 -13.26 -5.76 8.83
N ILE A 202 -12.17 -6.28 9.39
CA ILE A 202 -11.48 -7.47 8.86
C ILE A 202 -12.40 -8.69 8.96
N VAL A 203 -12.99 -8.93 10.13
CA VAL A 203 -13.87 -10.08 10.35
C VAL A 203 -15.10 -10.05 9.45
N THR A 204 -15.73 -8.87 9.30
CA THR A 204 -16.89 -8.72 8.42
C THR A 204 -16.52 -8.81 6.95
N ALA A 205 -15.33 -8.33 6.54
CA ALA A 205 -14.85 -8.50 5.16
C ALA A 205 -14.62 -9.97 4.82
N ILE A 206 -13.94 -10.72 5.69
CA ILE A 206 -13.74 -12.17 5.53
C ILE A 206 -15.08 -12.90 5.48
N GLY A 207 -15.98 -12.63 6.42
CA GLY A 207 -17.31 -13.24 6.45
C GLY A 207 -18.12 -12.94 5.19
N ALA A 208 -18.10 -11.71 4.70
CA ALA A 208 -18.78 -11.33 3.47
C ALA A 208 -18.17 -11.97 2.22
N MET A 209 -16.83 -12.14 2.16
CA MET A 209 -16.18 -12.86 1.06
C MET A 209 -16.58 -14.33 1.02
N ILE A 210 -16.61 -15.00 2.17
CA ILE A 210 -17.09 -16.38 2.28
C ILE A 210 -18.57 -16.47 1.88
N TRP A 211 -19.40 -15.54 2.34
CA TRP A 211 -20.82 -15.50 2.05
C TRP A 211 -21.10 -15.28 0.55
N THR A 212 -20.49 -14.28 -0.07
CA THR A 212 -20.67 -13.99 -1.51
C THR A 212 -20.13 -15.11 -2.39
N GLY A 213 -19.01 -15.74 -1.99
CA GLY A 213 -18.48 -16.91 -2.71
C GLY A 213 -19.38 -18.12 -2.62
N HIS A 214 -20.01 -18.37 -1.47
CA HIS A 214 -21.02 -19.42 -1.34
C HIS A 214 -22.24 -19.16 -2.22
N LEU A 215 -22.74 -17.93 -2.27
CA LEU A 215 -23.82 -17.54 -3.18
C LEU A 215 -23.47 -17.72 -4.66
N ASN A 216 -22.19 -17.60 -5.01
CA ASN A 216 -21.67 -17.80 -6.37
C ASN A 216 -21.28 -19.27 -6.65
N GLY A 217 -21.72 -20.22 -5.82
CA GLY A 217 -21.59 -21.66 -6.05
C GLY A 217 -20.37 -22.32 -5.43
N GLY A 218 -19.63 -21.63 -4.55
CA GLY A 218 -18.54 -22.25 -3.79
C GLY A 218 -19.06 -23.25 -2.76
N THR A 219 -18.43 -24.42 -2.66
CA THR A 219 -18.84 -25.52 -1.77
C THR A 219 -17.92 -25.67 -0.56
N ASN A 220 -16.69 -25.16 -0.68
CA ASN A 220 -15.68 -25.18 0.39
C ASN A 220 -15.02 -23.79 0.56
N LEU A 221 -14.21 -23.62 1.59
CA LEU A 221 -13.59 -22.32 1.91
C LEU A 221 -12.75 -21.78 0.74
N VAL A 222 -11.98 -22.63 0.07
CA VAL A 222 -11.11 -22.23 -1.05
C VAL A 222 -11.95 -21.74 -2.23
N GLU A 223 -12.98 -22.50 -2.61
CA GLU A 223 -13.91 -22.12 -3.68
C GLU A 223 -14.72 -20.88 -3.31
N ASN A 224 -15.13 -20.72 -2.05
CA ASN A 224 -15.81 -19.51 -1.60
C ASN A 224 -14.91 -18.27 -1.76
N PHE A 225 -13.61 -18.37 -1.45
CA PHE A 225 -12.70 -17.27 -1.71
C PHE A 225 -12.43 -17.05 -3.19
N ALA A 226 -12.29 -18.11 -3.98
CA ALA A 226 -12.09 -18.02 -5.44
C ALA A 226 -13.29 -17.37 -6.16
N ASN A 227 -14.51 -17.71 -5.73
CA ASN A 227 -15.75 -17.22 -6.33
C ASN A 227 -16.32 -15.96 -5.66
N CYS A 228 -15.60 -15.35 -4.69
CA CYS A 228 -16.12 -14.23 -3.93
C CYS A 228 -16.26 -12.95 -4.78
N SER A 229 -17.32 -12.19 -4.52
CA SER A 229 -17.47 -10.81 -4.98
C SER A 229 -16.71 -9.86 -4.06
N SER A 230 -15.37 -9.76 -4.19
CA SER A 230 -14.53 -8.97 -3.28
C SER A 230 -15.01 -7.52 -3.14
N SER A 231 -15.47 -6.91 -4.24
CA SER A 231 -15.98 -5.53 -4.25
C SER A 231 -17.22 -5.35 -3.39
N GLU A 232 -18.18 -6.22 -3.52
CA GLU A 232 -19.44 -6.19 -2.76
C GLU A 232 -19.19 -6.52 -1.29
N SER A 233 -18.31 -7.48 -1.02
CA SER A 233 -17.91 -7.89 0.32
C SER A 233 -17.29 -6.73 1.10
N LEU A 234 -16.42 -5.93 0.48
CA LEU A 234 -15.81 -4.76 1.10
C LEU A 234 -16.81 -3.63 1.34
N VAL A 235 -17.79 -3.41 0.44
CA VAL A 235 -18.88 -2.44 0.67
C VAL A 235 -19.70 -2.87 1.87
N PHE A 236 -20.10 -4.14 1.92
CA PHE A 236 -20.87 -4.69 3.04
C PHE A 236 -20.12 -4.56 4.36
N ALA A 237 -18.85 -4.98 4.40
CA ALA A 237 -17.99 -4.82 5.59
C ALA A 237 -17.87 -3.35 6.01
N GLY A 238 -17.84 -2.45 5.02
CA GLY A 238 -17.86 -1.02 5.23
C GLY A 238 -19.09 -0.53 5.96
N LEU A 239 -20.24 -0.88 5.47
CA LEU A 239 -21.52 -0.48 6.05
C LEU A 239 -21.70 -1.06 7.47
N VAL A 240 -21.36 -2.34 7.67
CA VAL A 240 -21.41 -2.98 8.99
C VAL A 240 -20.47 -2.27 9.96
N THR A 241 -19.25 -1.90 9.52
CA THR A 241 -18.31 -1.20 10.39
C THR A 241 -18.81 0.21 10.76
N ILE A 242 -19.42 0.96 9.83
CA ILE A 242 -20.03 2.27 10.14
C ILE A 242 -21.17 2.10 11.13
N GLY A 243 -22.03 1.11 10.93
CA GLY A 243 -23.10 0.78 11.89
C GLY A 243 -22.55 0.40 13.27
N PHE A 244 -21.48 -0.39 13.32
CA PHE A 244 -20.76 -0.71 14.56
C PHE A 244 -20.19 0.54 15.23
N LEU A 245 -19.53 1.42 14.49
CA LEU A 245 -18.97 2.67 15.02
C LEU A 245 -20.06 3.57 15.64
N LEU A 246 -21.23 3.64 14.99
CA LEU A 246 -22.37 4.39 15.50
C LEU A 246 -22.82 3.85 16.85
N ILE A 247 -23.02 2.54 16.95
CA ILE A 247 -23.46 1.86 18.19
C ILE A 247 -22.35 1.89 19.26
N PHE A 248 -21.08 1.87 18.86
CA PHE A 248 -19.95 1.78 19.76
C PHE A 248 -19.50 3.14 20.31
N TYR A 249 -19.55 4.21 19.47
CA TYR A 249 -19.05 5.53 19.87
C TYR A 249 -20.12 6.43 20.49
N LEU A 250 -21.36 6.42 20.00
CA LEU A 250 -22.39 7.34 20.48
C LEU A 250 -22.81 7.09 21.95
N PRO A 251 -23.11 5.85 22.40
CA PRO A 251 -23.49 5.61 23.81
C PRO A 251 -22.34 5.93 24.76
N ARG A 252 -21.09 5.72 24.31
CA ARG A 252 -19.88 6.03 25.09
C ARG A 252 -19.51 7.52 25.04
N ARG A 253 -20.25 8.32 24.27
CA ARG A 253 -20.00 9.75 24.06
C ARG A 253 -18.55 10.07 23.63
N VAL A 254 -17.97 9.19 22.82
CA VAL A 254 -16.63 9.35 22.25
C VAL A 254 -16.69 10.42 21.15
N ILE A 255 -17.72 10.37 20.30
CA ILE A 255 -18.02 11.35 19.25
C ILE A 255 -19.50 11.77 19.38
N GLY A 256 -19.81 13.05 19.11
CA GLY A 256 -21.17 13.52 19.02
C GLY A 256 -21.86 13.06 17.73
N PHE A 257 -23.18 12.86 17.74
CA PHE A 257 -23.93 12.45 16.54
C PHE A 257 -23.73 13.39 15.34
N LYS A 258 -23.73 14.71 15.60
CA LYS A 258 -23.51 15.72 14.56
C LYS A 258 -22.10 15.61 13.95
N ASP A 259 -21.07 15.44 14.78
CA ASP A 259 -19.69 15.28 14.33
C ASP A 259 -19.54 13.97 13.54
N PHE A 260 -20.14 12.87 14.02
CA PHE A 260 -20.20 11.58 13.32
C PHE A 260 -20.78 11.72 11.90
N MET A 261 -21.93 12.39 11.78
CA MET A 261 -22.59 12.58 10.47
C MET A 261 -21.83 13.53 9.55
N ASN A 262 -21.10 14.50 10.09
CA ASN A 262 -20.27 15.42 9.30
C ASN A 262 -18.99 14.75 8.78
N SER A 263 -18.44 13.77 9.50
CA SER A 263 -17.22 13.07 9.09
C SER A 263 -17.42 12.20 7.84
N VAL A 264 -18.63 11.71 7.61
CA VAL A 264 -18.95 10.86 6.45
C VAL A 264 -18.72 11.61 5.11
N PRO A 265 -19.34 12.79 4.85
CA PRO A 265 -19.08 13.50 3.60
C PRO A 265 -17.64 14.02 3.47
N GLU A 266 -16.96 14.35 4.56
CA GLU A 266 -15.54 14.73 4.51
C GLU A 266 -14.64 13.56 4.10
N GLY A 267 -14.89 12.34 4.60
CA GLY A 267 -14.24 11.13 4.12
C GLY A 267 -14.45 10.92 2.61
N GLY A 268 -15.68 11.13 2.13
CA GLY A 268 -16.01 11.05 0.70
C GLY A 268 -15.23 12.06 -0.15
N LYS A 269 -15.10 13.31 0.28
CA LYS A 269 -14.31 14.34 -0.43
C LYS A 269 -12.85 13.94 -0.60
N LEU A 270 -12.24 13.37 0.44
CA LEU A 270 -10.87 12.89 0.37
C LEU A 270 -10.65 11.76 -0.65
N MET A 271 -11.71 10.98 -1.01
CA MET A 271 -11.64 9.91 -2.03
C MET A 271 -11.91 10.39 -3.45
N MET A 272 -12.40 11.62 -3.64
CA MET A 272 -12.75 12.11 -4.98
C MET A 272 -11.62 12.02 -6.00
N PRO A 273 -10.35 12.38 -5.68
CA PRO A 273 -9.25 12.21 -6.63
C PRO A 273 -9.05 10.76 -7.07
N ALA A 274 -9.03 9.81 -6.14
CA ALA A 274 -8.87 8.39 -6.46
C ALA A 274 -10.05 7.85 -7.29
N ILE A 275 -11.28 8.25 -6.98
CA ILE A 275 -12.47 7.88 -7.77
C ILE A 275 -12.37 8.43 -9.19
N LEU A 276 -11.93 9.69 -9.36
CA LEU A 276 -11.78 10.32 -10.66
C LEU A 276 -10.72 9.58 -11.51
N ILE A 277 -9.57 9.27 -10.93
CA ILE A 277 -8.52 8.50 -11.59
C ILE A 277 -9.07 7.15 -12.08
N LEU A 278 -9.80 6.41 -11.24
CA LEU A 278 -10.38 5.12 -11.63
C LEU A 278 -11.40 5.25 -12.76
N VAL A 279 -12.25 6.26 -12.73
CA VAL A 279 -13.24 6.50 -13.81
C VAL A 279 -12.54 6.79 -15.13
N LEU A 280 -11.51 7.65 -15.12
CA LEU A 280 -10.72 7.97 -16.31
C LEU A 280 -9.94 6.75 -16.83
N ALA A 281 -9.36 5.94 -15.91
CA ALA A 281 -8.67 4.72 -16.28
C ALA A 281 -9.60 3.67 -16.93
N TRP A 282 -10.83 3.52 -16.44
CA TRP A 282 -11.81 2.64 -17.08
C TRP A 282 -12.26 3.15 -18.45
N THR A 283 -12.36 4.48 -18.62
CA THR A 283 -12.64 5.08 -19.93
C THR A 283 -11.50 4.80 -20.90
N LEU A 284 -10.25 5.00 -20.44
CA LEU A 284 -9.06 4.72 -21.25
C LEU A 284 -8.97 3.23 -21.61
N LYS A 285 -9.27 2.32 -20.66
CA LYS A 285 -9.37 0.88 -20.93
C LYS A 285 -10.35 0.58 -22.07
N GLY A 286 -11.56 1.16 -22.02
CA GLY A 286 -12.53 0.98 -23.11
C GLY A 286 -12.02 1.47 -24.46
N MET A 287 -11.26 2.56 -24.48
CA MET A 287 -10.65 3.08 -25.72
C MET A 287 -9.51 2.17 -26.22
N THR A 288 -8.64 1.69 -25.34
CA THR A 288 -7.54 0.78 -25.70
C THR A 288 -8.06 -0.57 -26.22
N ASP A 289 -9.13 -1.09 -25.64
CA ASP A 289 -9.80 -2.31 -26.11
C ASP A 289 -10.40 -2.08 -27.51
N ALA A 290 -11.07 -0.95 -27.73
CA ALA A 290 -11.64 -0.58 -29.04
C ALA A 290 -10.58 -0.37 -30.15
N LEU A 291 -9.37 0.06 -29.78
CA LEU A 291 -8.24 0.23 -30.70
C LEU A 291 -7.49 -1.07 -30.99
N GLY A 292 -7.83 -2.18 -30.33
CA GLY A 292 -7.17 -3.47 -30.51
C GLY A 292 -5.69 -3.48 -30.08
N ILE A 293 -5.31 -2.63 -29.14
CA ILE A 293 -3.90 -2.50 -28.70
C ILE A 293 -3.37 -3.83 -28.16
N GLY A 294 -4.18 -4.61 -27.44
CA GLY A 294 -3.80 -5.94 -26.94
C GLY A 294 -3.44 -6.91 -28.06
N GLU A 295 -4.22 -6.94 -29.13
CA GLU A 295 -3.97 -7.80 -30.30
C GLU A 295 -2.72 -7.36 -31.09
N PHE A 296 -2.52 -6.06 -31.24
CA PHE A 296 -1.32 -5.51 -31.87
C PHE A 296 -0.05 -5.91 -31.10
N VAL A 297 -0.03 -5.75 -29.79
CA VAL A 297 1.10 -6.14 -28.95
C VAL A 297 1.33 -7.65 -29.00
N ARG A 298 0.27 -8.46 -28.93
CA ARG A 298 0.33 -9.91 -29.07
C ARG A 298 0.94 -10.35 -30.39
N SER A 299 0.51 -9.78 -31.50
CA SER A 299 1.07 -10.10 -32.81
C SER A 299 2.55 -9.71 -32.93
N SER A 300 2.94 -8.58 -32.35
CA SER A 300 4.33 -8.11 -32.34
C SER A 300 5.26 -9.05 -31.53
N ILE A 301 4.78 -9.59 -30.42
CA ILE A 301 5.53 -10.53 -29.57
C ILE A 301 5.64 -11.92 -30.23
N SER A 302 4.59 -12.38 -30.90
CA SER A 302 4.58 -13.65 -31.62
C SER A 302 5.64 -13.73 -32.71
N LEU A 303 6.07 -12.58 -33.23
CA LEU A 303 7.15 -12.48 -34.22
C LEU A 303 8.56 -12.66 -33.65
N SER A 304 8.72 -12.64 -32.31
CA SER A 304 10.01 -12.73 -31.64
C SER A 304 9.98 -13.63 -30.42
N PRO A 305 9.95 -14.96 -30.57
CA PRO A 305 9.80 -15.90 -29.46
C PRO A 305 10.85 -15.75 -28.34
N GLY A 306 12.04 -15.27 -28.66
CA GLY A 306 13.11 -15.04 -27.68
C GLY A 306 12.85 -13.88 -26.73
N LEU A 307 11.97 -12.93 -27.10
CA LEU A 307 11.63 -11.79 -26.25
C LEU A 307 10.66 -12.14 -25.13
N VAL A 308 9.92 -13.23 -25.23
CA VAL A 308 8.91 -13.65 -24.23
C VAL A 308 9.49 -13.71 -22.82
N HIS A 309 10.70 -14.23 -22.66
CA HIS A 309 11.38 -14.34 -21.36
C HIS A 309 11.75 -12.97 -20.74
N PHE A 310 11.88 -11.93 -21.55
CA PHE A 310 12.20 -10.58 -21.09
C PHE A 310 10.95 -9.73 -20.81
N ILE A 311 9.76 -10.19 -21.18
CA ILE A 311 8.51 -9.45 -21.03
C ILE A 311 8.27 -8.99 -19.59
N PRO A 312 8.42 -9.83 -18.54
CA PRO A 312 8.20 -9.37 -17.17
C PRO A 312 9.12 -8.19 -16.79
N LEU A 313 10.38 -8.23 -17.20
CA LEU A 313 11.32 -7.14 -16.95
C LEU A 313 10.92 -5.87 -17.72
N ILE A 314 10.60 -6.00 -19.00
CA ILE A 314 10.20 -4.87 -19.85
C ILE A 314 8.96 -4.19 -19.28
N ILE A 315 7.95 -4.99 -18.91
CA ILE A 315 6.71 -4.51 -18.31
C ILE A 315 6.97 -3.83 -16.96
N PHE A 316 7.83 -4.41 -16.12
CA PHE A 316 8.24 -3.79 -14.86
C PHE A 316 8.84 -2.40 -15.07
N CYS A 317 9.75 -2.25 -16.03
CA CYS A 317 10.37 -0.96 -16.35
C CYS A 317 9.35 0.04 -16.92
N ILE A 318 8.45 -0.39 -17.81
CA ILE A 318 7.37 0.45 -18.33
C ILE A 318 6.42 0.90 -17.22
N ALA A 319 6.05 0.00 -16.33
CA ALA A 319 5.17 0.30 -15.20
C ALA A 319 5.82 1.32 -14.23
N ILE A 320 7.12 1.19 -13.95
CA ILE A 320 7.88 2.18 -13.17
C ILE A 320 7.81 3.54 -13.85
N PHE A 321 8.09 3.62 -15.15
CA PHE A 321 8.13 4.88 -15.88
C PHE A 321 6.77 5.58 -15.90
N ILE A 322 5.68 4.84 -16.17
CA ILE A 322 4.32 5.38 -16.20
C ILE A 322 3.92 5.85 -14.81
N SER A 323 4.15 5.03 -13.79
CA SER A 323 3.77 5.34 -12.40
C SER A 323 4.58 6.52 -11.85
N PHE A 324 5.88 6.58 -12.12
CA PHE A 324 6.72 7.73 -11.77
C PHE A 324 6.21 9.02 -12.40
N SER A 325 5.86 8.97 -13.69
CA SER A 325 5.43 10.15 -14.47
C SER A 325 4.03 10.63 -14.09
N SER A 326 3.13 9.70 -13.76
CA SER A 326 1.73 10.00 -13.40
C SER A 326 1.52 10.25 -11.90
N GLY A 327 2.44 9.77 -11.06
CA GLY A 327 2.32 9.82 -9.61
C GLY A 327 1.20 8.96 -9.04
N THR A 328 0.84 7.85 -9.75
CA THR A 328 -0.21 6.96 -9.27
C THR A 328 0.01 5.51 -9.69
N SER A 329 0.08 4.63 -8.69
CA SER A 329 0.07 3.18 -8.92
C SER A 329 -1.26 2.72 -9.51
N TRP A 330 -2.37 3.28 -9.00
CA TRP A 330 -3.73 2.91 -9.41
C TRP A 330 -3.98 3.14 -10.90
N GLY A 331 -3.59 4.30 -11.42
CA GLY A 331 -3.70 4.61 -12.85
C GLY A 331 -2.84 3.68 -13.71
N THR A 332 -1.64 3.38 -13.25
CA THR A 332 -0.68 2.55 -13.97
C THR A 332 -1.18 1.12 -14.14
N PHE A 333 -1.57 0.44 -13.06
CA PHE A 333 -2.04 -0.93 -13.19
C PHE A 333 -3.43 -1.04 -13.83
N ALA A 334 -4.28 -0.01 -13.69
CA ALA A 334 -5.56 0.04 -14.38
C ALA A 334 -5.42 0.06 -15.91
N ILE A 335 -4.33 0.62 -16.42
CA ILE A 335 -4.00 0.64 -17.86
C ILE A 335 -3.30 -0.65 -18.28
N LEU A 336 -2.25 -1.05 -17.56
CA LEU A 336 -1.36 -2.12 -18.00
C LEU A 336 -1.89 -3.54 -17.75
N VAL A 337 -2.63 -3.77 -16.65
CA VAL A 337 -3.12 -5.13 -16.32
C VAL A 337 -4.03 -5.70 -17.41
N PRO A 338 -5.05 -4.98 -17.93
CA PRO A 338 -5.86 -5.48 -19.03
C PRO A 338 -5.05 -5.78 -20.30
N ILE A 339 -4.08 -4.94 -20.63
CA ILE A 339 -3.21 -5.12 -21.81
C ILE A 339 -2.42 -6.42 -21.67
N VAL A 340 -1.83 -6.65 -20.49
CA VAL A 340 -1.02 -7.85 -20.20
C VAL A 340 -1.88 -9.11 -20.20
N ILE A 341 -3.07 -9.08 -19.63
CA ILE A 341 -3.99 -10.23 -19.65
C ILE A 341 -4.34 -10.59 -21.09
N ASN A 342 -4.71 -9.59 -21.93
CA ASN A 342 -5.05 -9.82 -23.33
C ASN A 342 -3.85 -10.34 -24.15
N MET A 343 -2.63 -9.93 -23.81
CA MET A 343 -1.40 -10.39 -24.44
C MET A 343 -1.17 -11.91 -24.28
N PHE A 344 -1.55 -12.46 -23.14
CA PHE A 344 -1.29 -13.88 -22.79
C PHE A 344 -2.55 -14.75 -22.74
N ALA A 345 -3.74 -14.23 -23.07
CA ALA A 345 -5.04 -14.87 -22.82
C ALA A 345 -5.17 -16.32 -23.35
N GLU A 346 -4.40 -16.68 -24.38
CA GLU A 346 -4.48 -18.01 -25.02
C GLU A 346 -3.12 -18.74 -25.06
N SER A 347 -2.06 -18.21 -24.38
CA SER A 347 -0.71 -18.77 -24.58
C SER A 347 -0.13 -19.39 -23.31
N ASP A 348 0.31 -18.58 -22.37
CA ASP A 348 1.10 -19.03 -21.19
C ASP A 348 0.56 -18.37 -19.92
N GLN A 349 -0.26 -19.12 -19.19
CA GLN A 349 -0.88 -18.66 -17.97
C GLN A 349 0.15 -18.28 -16.90
N THR A 350 1.25 -19.04 -16.78
CA THR A 350 2.30 -18.72 -15.80
C THR A 350 3.01 -17.42 -16.17
N MET A 351 3.31 -17.22 -17.45
CA MET A 351 3.94 -15.98 -17.91
C MET A 351 2.99 -14.77 -17.74
N MET A 352 1.67 -14.97 -17.94
CA MET A 352 0.64 -13.96 -17.67
C MET A 352 0.66 -13.53 -16.20
N ILE A 353 0.69 -14.48 -15.26
CA ILE A 353 0.76 -14.20 -13.82
C ILE A 353 2.02 -13.41 -13.49
N ILE A 354 3.18 -13.82 -14.00
CA ILE A 354 4.46 -13.12 -13.77
C ILE A 354 4.41 -11.71 -14.35
N ALA A 355 3.87 -11.54 -15.55
CA ALA A 355 3.77 -10.25 -16.22
C ALA A 355 2.78 -9.31 -15.50
N VAL A 356 1.61 -9.80 -15.06
CA VAL A 356 0.68 -9.03 -14.21
C VAL A 356 1.35 -8.64 -12.90
N SER A 357 2.06 -9.57 -12.26
CA SER A 357 2.82 -9.26 -11.05
C SER A 357 3.88 -8.18 -11.26
N SER A 358 4.56 -8.20 -12.42
CA SER A 358 5.55 -7.16 -12.76
C SER A 358 4.92 -5.79 -13.00
N VAL A 359 3.68 -5.72 -13.55
CA VAL A 359 2.89 -4.47 -13.60
C VAL A 359 2.64 -3.94 -12.21
N LEU A 360 2.11 -4.79 -11.32
CA LEU A 360 1.74 -4.40 -9.97
C LEU A 360 2.96 -3.92 -9.17
N ALA A 361 4.06 -4.66 -9.25
CA ALA A 361 5.32 -4.32 -8.60
C ALA A 361 5.93 -3.02 -9.16
N GLY A 362 5.93 -2.87 -10.48
CA GLY A 362 6.45 -1.67 -11.16
C GLY A 362 5.61 -0.43 -10.86
N ALA A 363 4.29 -0.58 -10.78
CA ALA A 363 3.38 0.50 -10.43
C ALA A 363 3.67 1.05 -9.02
N VAL A 364 3.78 0.19 -8.01
CA VAL A 364 4.14 0.60 -6.64
C VAL A 364 5.55 1.19 -6.58
N CYS A 365 6.48 0.61 -7.32
CA CYS A 365 7.87 1.08 -7.37
C CYS A 365 7.98 2.50 -7.95
N GLY A 366 7.35 2.75 -9.09
CA GLY A 366 7.34 4.07 -9.75
C GLY A 366 6.67 5.14 -8.88
N ASP A 367 5.61 4.77 -8.19
CA ASP A 367 4.91 5.62 -7.24
C ASP A 367 5.83 6.06 -6.09
N HIS A 368 6.53 5.12 -5.45
CA HIS A 368 7.51 5.41 -4.40
C HIS A 368 8.69 6.30 -4.83
N LEU A 369 8.98 6.38 -6.12
CA LEU A 369 10.02 7.27 -6.67
C LEU A 369 9.46 8.66 -7.00
N SER A 370 8.15 8.79 -7.21
CA SER A 370 7.52 9.99 -7.74
C SER A 370 7.31 11.07 -6.69
N PRO A 371 7.78 12.31 -6.94
CA PRO A 371 7.50 13.42 -6.04
C PRO A 371 6.05 13.91 -6.09
N ILE A 372 5.26 13.47 -7.06
CA ILE A 372 3.84 13.80 -7.20
C ILE A 372 2.93 12.65 -6.80
N SER A 373 3.49 11.58 -6.23
CA SER A 373 2.75 10.42 -5.75
C SER A 373 1.78 10.79 -4.63
N ASP A 374 0.56 10.28 -4.73
CA ASP A 374 -0.48 10.48 -3.73
C ASP A 374 -0.13 9.78 -2.39
N THR A 375 0.40 8.55 -2.43
CA THR A 375 0.81 7.83 -1.21
C THR A 375 2.04 8.45 -0.57
N THR A 376 3.03 8.90 -1.35
CA THR A 376 4.23 9.58 -0.85
C THR A 376 3.89 10.95 -0.24
N ILE A 377 2.94 11.70 -0.82
CA ILE A 377 2.41 12.93 -0.23
C ILE A 377 1.68 12.63 1.08
N MET A 378 0.86 11.59 1.13
CA MET A 378 0.11 11.22 2.33
C MET A 378 1.01 10.69 3.44
N SER A 379 2.04 9.91 3.12
CA SER A 379 3.05 9.43 4.07
C SER A 379 3.85 10.59 4.66
N SER A 380 4.22 11.56 3.83
CA SER A 380 4.87 12.80 4.28
C SER A 380 3.97 13.59 5.22
N SER A 381 2.69 13.73 4.88
CA SER A 381 1.69 14.44 5.69
C SER A 381 1.41 13.71 7.00
N GLY A 382 1.25 12.39 6.98
CA GLY A 382 1.05 11.56 8.17
C GLY A 382 2.22 11.64 9.13
N ALA A 383 3.45 11.57 8.61
CA ALA A 383 4.67 11.74 9.38
C ALA A 383 4.95 13.21 9.76
N GLN A 384 4.28 14.18 9.16
CA GLN A 384 4.66 15.60 9.19
C GLN A 384 6.14 15.80 8.81
N SER A 385 6.56 15.16 7.73
CA SER A 385 7.89 15.27 7.16
C SER A 385 7.91 16.27 6.02
N ASN A 386 9.04 16.93 5.78
CA ASN A 386 9.22 17.66 4.54
C ASN A 386 9.13 16.65 3.36
N HIS A 387 8.21 16.92 2.43
CA HIS A 387 7.91 16.01 1.34
C HIS A 387 9.11 15.70 0.45
N ILE A 388 9.89 16.73 0.07
CA ILE A 388 11.07 16.54 -0.78
C ILE A 388 12.17 15.78 -0.05
N ASN A 389 12.32 15.97 1.27
CA ASN A 389 13.27 15.20 2.08
C ASN A 389 12.86 13.73 2.12
N HIS A 390 11.56 13.44 2.28
CA HIS A 390 11.03 12.09 2.21
C HIS A 390 11.33 11.44 0.86
N VAL A 391 10.92 12.07 -0.26
CA VAL A 391 11.17 11.56 -1.62
C VAL A 391 12.66 11.26 -1.83
N ARG A 392 13.54 12.20 -1.54
CA ARG A 392 15.01 12.03 -1.75
C ARG A 392 15.61 10.91 -0.91
N THR A 393 15.15 10.74 0.31
CA THR A 393 15.66 9.67 1.19
C THR A 393 15.12 8.31 0.78
N GLN A 394 13.83 8.20 0.46
CA GLN A 394 13.17 6.99 0.01
C GLN A 394 13.73 6.48 -1.31
N MET A 395 13.95 7.38 -2.28
CA MET A 395 14.47 7.04 -3.60
C MET A 395 15.76 6.20 -3.53
N GLN A 396 16.66 6.50 -2.59
CA GLN A 396 17.90 5.76 -2.45
C GLN A 396 17.69 4.31 -1.98
N TYR A 397 16.69 4.09 -1.12
CA TYR A 397 16.29 2.77 -0.67
C TYR A 397 15.57 2.00 -1.78
N ALA A 398 14.65 2.65 -2.48
CA ALA A 398 13.93 2.08 -3.60
C ALA A 398 14.88 1.64 -4.73
N PHE A 399 15.91 2.43 -5.06
CA PHE A 399 16.90 2.04 -6.08
C PHE A 399 17.62 0.74 -5.77
N VAL A 400 17.97 0.48 -4.51
CA VAL A 400 18.58 -0.80 -4.13
C VAL A 400 17.62 -1.95 -4.40
N VAL A 401 16.34 -1.78 -4.08
CA VAL A 401 15.32 -2.80 -4.33
C VAL A 401 15.07 -2.99 -5.83
N ILE A 402 15.04 -1.91 -6.61
CA ILE A 402 14.85 -1.96 -8.07
C ILE A 402 15.91 -2.81 -8.75
N VAL A 403 17.19 -2.61 -8.42
CA VAL A 403 18.29 -3.39 -9.01
C VAL A 403 18.09 -4.89 -8.77
N VAL A 404 17.64 -5.25 -7.57
CA VAL A 404 17.33 -6.65 -7.24
C VAL A 404 16.07 -7.14 -7.98
N CYS A 405 15.03 -6.31 -8.11
CA CYS A 405 13.82 -6.67 -8.87
C CYS A 405 14.13 -6.90 -10.35
N VAL A 406 15.01 -6.09 -10.96
CA VAL A 406 15.46 -6.29 -12.35
C VAL A 406 16.07 -7.68 -12.53
N ALA A 407 17.01 -8.05 -11.65
CA ALA A 407 17.59 -9.41 -11.67
C ALA A 407 16.52 -10.48 -11.41
N GLY A 408 15.61 -10.25 -10.46
CA GLY A 408 14.54 -11.17 -10.11
C GLY A 408 13.56 -11.41 -11.25
N TYR A 409 13.13 -10.36 -11.98
CA TYR A 409 12.22 -10.52 -13.13
C TYR A 409 12.90 -11.16 -14.34
N LEU A 410 14.21 -11.01 -14.51
CA LEU A 410 14.96 -11.83 -15.47
C LEU A 410 14.90 -13.31 -15.07
N ILE A 411 15.21 -13.64 -13.82
CA ILE A 411 15.12 -15.02 -13.33
C ILE A 411 13.70 -15.56 -13.49
N ALA A 412 12.67 -14.79 -13.14
CA ALA A 412 11.26 -15.18 -13.27
C ALA A 412 10.88 -15.52 -14.71
N GLY A 413 11.30 -14.71 -15.67
CA GLY A 413 11.00 -14.89 -17.08
C GLY A 413 11.61 -16.17 -17.67
N PHE A 414 12.80 -16.58 -17.20
CA PHE A 414 13.44 -17.81 -17.67
C PHE A 414 13.01 -19.05 -16.89
N THR A 415 12.84 -18.95 -15.57
CA THR A 415 12.57 -20.13 -14.71
C THR A 415 11.09 -20.42 -14.52
N LYS A 416 10.23 -19.41 -14.66
CA LYS A 416 8.79 -19.44 -14.37
C LYS A 416 8.46 -20.00 -12.97
N SER A 417 9.41 -19.94 -12.05
CA SER A 417 9.33 -20.54 -10.72
C SER A 417 9.36 -19.46 -9.65
N TRP A 418 8.25 -19.32 -8.90
CA TRP A 418 8.13 -18.30 -7.87
C TRP A 418 9.16 -18.46 -6.73
N TRP A 419 9.43 -19.70 -6.29
CA TRP A 419 10.33 -19.93 -5.18
C TRP A 419 11.81 -19.69 -5.55
N ILE A 420 12.25 -20.06 -6.78
CA ILE A 420 13.59 -19.73 -7.27
C ILE A 420 13.75 -18.21 -7.36
N THR A 421 12.79 -17.55 -7.96
CA THR A 421 12.77 -16.08 -8.13
C THR A 421 12.81 -15.36 -6.78
N LEU A 422 11.95 -15.75 -5.85
CA LEU A 422 11.83 -15.08 -4.55
C LEU A 422 13.08 -15.34 -3.68
N ILE A 423 13.54 -16.58 -3.57
CA ILE A 423 14.71 -16.93 -2.75
C ILE A 423 15.97 -16.26 -3.30
N SER A 424 16.22 -16.33 -4.61
CA SER A 424 17.39 -15.68 -5.21
C SER A 424 17.37 -14.16 -5.01
N SER A 425 16.20 -13.53 -5.14
CA SER A 425 16.06 -12.09 -4.93
C SER A 425 16.26 -11.69 -3.46
N LEU A 426 15.74 -12.45 -2.49
CA LEU A 426 15.97 -12.21 -1.06
C LEU A 426 17.46 -12.39 -0.69
N VAL A 427 18.11 -13.42 -1.19
CA VAL A 427 19.55 -13.65 -0.98
C VAL A 427 20.35 -12.49 -1.57
N LEU A 428 20.06 -12.09 -2.81
CA LEU A 428 20.75 -10.98 -3.47
C LEU A 428 20.58 -9.69 -2.70
N LEU A 429 19.35 -9.34 -2.28
CA LEU A 429 19.09 -8.14 -1.48
C LEU A 429 19.84 -8.18 -0.15
N THR A 430 19.83 -9.33 0.53
CA THR A 430 20.58 -9.50 1.79
C THR A 430 22.08 -9.28 1.59
N CYS A 431 22.67 -9.84 0.56
CA CYS A 431 24.09 -9.64 0.22
C CYS A 431 24.40 -8.17 -0.03
N VAL A 432 23.55 -7.48 -0.83
CA VAL A 432 23.73 -6.04 -1.11
C VAL A 432 23.64 -5.22 0.18
N LEU A 433 22.67 -5.48 1.04
CA LEU A 433 22.49 -4.78 2.31
C LEU A 433 23.66 -5.02 3.29
N LEU A 434 24.18 -6.23 3.34
CA LEU A 434 25.36 -6.55 4.16
C LEU A 434 26.62 -5.82 3.66
N VAL A 435 26.81 -5.73 2.35
CA VAL A 435 27.91 -4.94 1.74
C VAL A 435 27.76 -3.45 2.07
N ILE A 436 26.57 -2.89 1.90
CA ILE A 436 26.28 -1.48 2.24
C ILE A 436 26.57 -1.26 3.73
N ARG A 437 26.05 -2.11 4.61
CA ARG A 437 26.27 -2.04 6.06
C ARG A 437 27.75 -2.05 6.41
N LYS A 438 28.52 -2.96 5.83
CA LYS A 438 29.98 -3.05 6.06
C LYS A 438 30.68 -1.76 5.66
N ARG A 439 30.34 -1.20 4.49
CA ARG A 439 30.89 0.09 4.01
C ARG A 439 30.52 1.26 4.91
N GLU A 440 29.30 1.30 5.43
CA GLU A 440 28.87 2.39 6.31
C GLU A 440 29.47 2.30 7.71
N LEU A 441 29.78 1.11 8.21
CA LEU A 441 30.50 0.89 9.47
C LEU A 441 31.99 1.21 9.35
N SER A 442 32.60 1.00 8.19
CA SER A 442 34.03 1.31 7.96
C SER A 442 34.31 2.81 7.76
N LYS A 443 33.24 3.63 7.58
CA LYS A 443 33.36 5.11 7.49
C LYS A 443 33.18 5.80 8.85
N LYS A 444 32.96 5.06 9.92
CA LYS A 444 32.96 5.53 11.31
C LYS A 444 34.34 5.45 11.90
#